data_fb86fe863b1102b713e29452ce212e12
#
_entry.id   fb86fe863b1102b713e29452ce212e12
#
_cell.length_a   1.000
_cell.length_b   1.000
_cell.length_c   1.000
_cell.angle_alpha   90.00
_cell.angle_beta   90.00
_cell.angle_gamma   90.00
#
_symmetry.space_group_name_H-M   'P 1'
#
loop_
_entity.id
_entity.type
_entity.pdbx_description
1 polymer ?
#
loop_
_entity_poly.entity_id
_entity_poly.type
_entity_poly.pdbx_seq_one_letter_code
_entity_poly.pdbx_strand_id
1 'polypeptide(L)'
;MPAGHAAQQFLQWGMTMHKPYYISAATIVGEDKNYTNSTLLIENGKIKAINDKINEDYRHLHFEDSTLVPGLIDLHIHGREGCDVMDGKMSSLNIISTSLAQHGVTCFLATTVTSSWSETLKAMDMLGQAAKIAMPGAAVLGGYSEGLFFTKDHKGAHDEQYFLDLNIERVDALIDAAHGELKVIALAPEVKNATKVIQHITDRGVKVMLGHTNATYDETVEAVKAGASGGVHVFNGMRGIHHREPGCTGAVLTEDCSVEVIADGVHLHPAILKMICKLKPTNDITLISDCINAGGMMDGLYTLGKLQ
;
A
#
# COMPACT_ATOMS: atom_id res chain seq x y z
N MET A 1 27.72 3.74 10.14
CA MET A 1 27.01 3.42 11.41
C MET A 1 25.84 2.51 11.08
N PRO A 2 25.53 1.46 11.83
CA PRO A 2 24.40 0.60 11.50
C PRO A 2 23.09 1.38 11.61
N ALA A 3 22.20 1.20 10.64
CA ALA A 3 20.89 1.88 10.48
C ALA A 3 19.99 1.83 11.75
N GLY A 4 20.19 0.85 12.62
CA GLY A 4 19.40 0.70 13.85
C GLY A 4 19.59 1.81 14.90
N HIS A 5 20.71 2.53 14.92
CA HIS A 5 20.94 3.60 15.90
C HIS A 5 20.16 4.88 15.56
N ALA A 6 20.03 5.20 14.29
CA ALA A 6 19.25 6.37 13.84
C ALA A 6 17.76 6.16 14.10
N ALA A 7 17.23 4.97 13.80
CA ALA A 7 15.82 4.64 14.02
C ALA A 7 15.42 4.64 15.50
N GLN A 8 16.27 4.11 16.40
CA GLN A 8 16.01 4.17 17.85
C GLN A 8 16.02 5.60 18.40
N GLN A 9 16.86 6.47 17.86
CA GLN A 9 16.84 7.89 18.21
C GLN A 9 15.54 8.58 17.75
N PHE A 10 15.00 8.25 16.56
CA PHE A 10 13.72 8.80 16.07
C PHE A 10 12.53 8.39 16.96
N LEU A 11 12.49 7.17 17.47
CA LEU A 11 11.39 6.68 18.33
C LEU A 11 11.38 7.38 19.71
N GLN A 12 12.55 7.75 20.28
CA GLN A 12 12.62 8.57 21.50
C GLN A 12 12.18 10.03 21.28
N TRP A 13 12.08 10.48 20.04
CA TRP A 13 11.82 11.88 19.70
C TRP A 13 10.35 12.22 19.46
N GLY A 14 9.48 11.23 19.28
CA GLY A 14 8.05 11.43 19.04
C GLY A 14 7.29 12.23 20.09
N MET A 15 7.85 12.39 21.28
CA MET A 15 7.22 13.14 22.39
C MET A 15 7.66 14.61 22.50
N THR A 16 8.60 15.12 21.69
CA THR A 16 9.16 16.48 21.87
C THR A 16 9.15 17.36 20.61
N MET A 17 8.51 16.95 19.53
CA MET A 17 8.60 17.61 18.22
C MET A 17 7.57 18.75 18.01
N HIS A 18 7.18 19.47 19.06
CA HIS A 18 6.40 20.72 18.92
C HIS A 18 7.26 21.95 18.61
N LYS A 19 8.60 21.86 18.77
CA LYS A 19 9.51 22.95 18.44
C LYS A 19 10.05 22.79 17.02
N PRO A 20 10.27 23.88 16.28
CA PRO A 20 10.94 23.81 14.99
C PRO A 20 12.34 23.19 15.10
N TYR A 21 12.79 22.54 14.03
CA TYR A 21 14.12 21.94 13.95
C TYR A 21 14.63 21.94 12.51
N TYR A 22 15.93 21.78 12.35
CA TYR A 22 16.59 21.70 11.05
C TYR A 22 17.06 20.29 10.73
N ILE A 23 17.05 19.96 9.43
CA ILE A 23 17.68 18.77 8.86
C ILE A 23 18.59 19.21 7.73
N SER A 24 19.89 18.94 7.83
CA SER A 24 20.86 19.17 6.76
C SER A 24 21.31 17.84 6.15
N ALA A 25 21.50 17.84 4.84
CA ALA A 25 22.02 16.70 4.09
C ALA A 25 22.90 17.15 2.92
N ALA A 26 23.81 16.26 2.46
CA ALA A 26 24.62 16.52 1.26
C ALA A 26 23.73 16.72 0.02
N THR A 27 22.66 15.94 -0.09
CA THR A 27 21.67 16.09 -1.14
C THR A 27 20.28 15.98 -0.54
N ILE A 28 19.37 16.84 -0.97
CA ILE A 28 17.93 16.75 -0.68
C ILE A 28 17.21 16.61 -2.00
N VAL A 29 16.50 15.51 -2.19
CA VAL A 29 15.67 15.26 -3.38
C VAL A 29 14.37 16.00 -3.21
N GLY A 30 14.10 16.99 -4.05
CA GLY A 30 12.85 17.73 -4.12
C GLY A 30 12.02 17.31 -5.33
N GLU A 31 10.81 17.83 -5.44
CA GLU A 31 9.87 17.54 -6.52
C GLU A 31 10.43 17.95 -7.90
N ASP A 32 10.89 19.20 -8.03
CA ASP A 32 11.36 19.75 -9.29
C ASP A 32 12.88 19.69 -9.49
N LYS A 33 13.63 19.64 -8.39
CA LYS A 33 15.09 19.66 -8.42
C LYS A 33 15.72 19.10 -7.15
N ASN A 34 16.96 18.68 -7.26
CA ASN A 34 17.79 18.34 -6.10
C ASN A 34 18.49 19.59 -5.53
N TYR A 35 18.62 19.63 -4.22
CA TYR A 35 19.34 20.67 -3.49
C TYR A 35 20.61 20.05 -2.90
N THR A 36 21.76 20.67 -3.14
CA THR A 36 23.05 20.22 -2.60
C THR A 36 23.45 21.02 -1.37
N ASN A 37 24.06 20.36 -0.37
CA ASN A 37 24.51 20.97 0.88
C ASN A 37 23.44 21.88 1.49
N SER A 38 22.25 21.37 1.63
CA SER A 38 21.07 22.15 1.95
C SER A 38 20.44 21.73 3.28
N THR A 39 19.64 22.64 3.82
CA THR A 39 18.99 22.51 5.12
C THR A 39 17.49 22.74 4.99
N LEU A 40 16.70 21.84 5.53
CA LEU A 40 15.24 21.99 5.69
C LEU A 40 14.94 22.55 7.08
N LEU A 41 14.05 23.54 7.15
CA LEU A 41 13.35 23.91 8.39
C LEU A 41 12.06 23.11 8.48
N ILE A 42 11.90 22.36 9.55
CA ILE A 42 10.68 21.62 9.87
C ILE A 42 9.95 22.34 11.00
N GLU A 43 8.68 22.68 10.76
CA GLU A 43 7.81 23.31 11.73
C GLU A 43 6.43 22.68 11.68
N ASN A 44 5.89 22.28 12.83
CA ASN A 44 4.61 21.59 12.95
C ASN A 44 4.48 20.36 12.02
N GLY A 45 5.56 19.58 11.91
CA GLY A 45 5.62 18.36 11.09
C GLY A 45 5.64 18.61 9.58
N LYS A 46 5.86 19.85 9.12
CA LYS A 46 5.90 20.23 7.70
C LYS A 46 7.21 20.88 7.34
N ILE A 47 7.66 20.70 6.10
CA ILE A 47 8.76 21.47 5.52
C ILE A 47 8.31 22.92 5.38
N LYS A 48 8.89 23.81 6.15
CA LYS A 48 8.57 25.23 6.18
C LYS A 48 9.40 26.03 5.18
N ALA A 49 10.68 25.72 5.10
CA ALA A 49 11.63 26.41 4.23
C ALA A 49 12.83 25.51 3.89
N ILE A 50 13.52 25.87 2.81
CA ILE A 50 14.79 25.29 2.39
C ILE A 50 15.83 26.41 2.39
N ASN A 51 16.97 26.17 3.05
CA ASN A 51 18.09 27.12 3.16
C ASN A 51 17.70 28.47 3.78
N ASP A 52 16.78 28.47 4.74
CA ASP A 52 16.49 29.67 5.53
C ASP A 52 17.61 29.96 6.55
N LYS A 53 17.62 31.16 7.12
CA LYS A 53 18.56 31.53 8.17
C LYS A 53 18.38 30.61 9.37
N ILE A 54 19.49 29.97 9.78
CA ILE A 54 19.52 29.07 10.92
C ILE A 54 19.30 29.87 12.22
N ASN A 55 18.33 29.43 13.01
CA ASN A 55 18.15 29.90 14.38
C ASN A 55 18.89 28.91 15.28
N GLU A 56 19.90 29.41 16.01
CA GLU A 56 20.75 28.59 16.87
C GLU A 56 20.01 27.95 18.05
N ASP A 57 18.84 28.47 18.41
CA ASP A 57 17.97 27.90 19.45
C ASP A 57 17.22 26.64 19.01
N TYR A 58 17.24 26.36 17.71
CA TYR A 58 16.55 25.18 17.17
C TYR A 58 17.49 23.99 17.06
N ARG A 59 16.97 22.82 17.35
CA ARG A 59 17.70 21.57 17.15
C ARG A 59 18.10 21.42 15.70
N HIS A 60 19.34 20.95 15.44
CA HIS A 60 19.84 20.70 14.10
C HIS A 60 20.33 19.25 13.96
N LEU A 61 19.77 18.54 12.98
CA LEU A 61 20.15 17.18 12.60
C LEU A 61 21.03 17.26 11.35
N HIS A 62 22.25 16.76 11.46
CA HIS A 62 23.24 16.80 10.38
C HIS A 62 23.45 15.41 9.79
N PHE A 63 23.29 15.30 8.47
CA PHE A 63 23.54 14.10 7.66
C PHE A 63 24.46 14.46 6.49
N GLU A 64 25.70 14.85 6.81
CA GLU A 64 26.64 15.49 5.87
C GLU A 64 26.94 14.64 4.62
N ASP A 65 26.97 13.31 4.75
CA ASP A 65 27.27 12.37 3.66
C ASP A 65 26.03 11.62 3.15
N SER A 66 24.84 12.12 3.46
CA SER A 66 23.59 11.41 3.15
C SER A 66 22.73 12.14 2.12
N THR A 67 21.91 11.39 1.44
CA THR A 67 20.83 11.93 0.60
C THR A 67 19.51 11.83 1.36
N LEU A 68 18.85 12.96 1.58
CA LEU A 68 17.50 13.03 2.12
C LEU A 68 16.51 12.89 0.96
N VAL A 69 15.63 11.92 1.07
CA VAL A 69 14.58 11.63 0.07
C VAL A 69 13.22 11.68 0.74
N PRO A 70 12.11 11.85 -0.01
CA PRO A 70 10.77 11.60 0.50
C PRO A 70 10.66 10.18 1.05
N GLY A 71 9.93 10.01 2.16
CA GLY A 71 9.68 8.69 2.72
C GLY A 71 8.87 7.82 1.74
N LEU A 72 9.14 6.52 1.75
CA LEU A 72 8.40 5.56 0.94
C LEU A 72 6.95 5.44 1.44
N ILE A 73 6.05 5.12 0.53
CA ILE A 73 4.63 4.84 0.82
C ILE A 73 4.35 3.43 0.28
N ASP A 74 3.88 2.54 1.16
CA ASP A 74 3.49 1.19 0.77
C ASP A 74 1.97 1.07 0.74
N LEU A 75 1.40 0.97 -0.44
CA LEU A 75 -0.06 0.94 -0.60
C LEU A 75 -0.66 -0.47 -0.48
N HIS A 76 0.17 -1.52 -0.34
CA HIS A 76 -0.32 -2.90 -0.26
C HIS A 76 0.61 -3.74 0.63
N ILE A 77 0.17 -3.99 1.88
CA ILE A 77 0.92 -4.78 2.87
C ILE A 77 -0.01 -5.48 3.85
N HIS A 78 0.15 -6.79 4.02
CA HIS A 78 -0.65 -7.63 4.92
C HIS A 78 -0.07 -7.77 6.32
N GLY A 79 1.24 -7.72 6.45
CA GLY A 79 1.88 -7.94 7.74
C GLY A 79 3.39 -7.79 7.72
N ARG A 80 3.99 -7.88 8.92
CA ARG A 80 5.44 -7.84 9.11
C ARG A 80 5.79 -8.25 10.54
N GLU A 81 7.03 -8.75 10.77
CA GLU A 81 7.56 -9.10 12.10
C GLU A 81 6.65 -10.07 12.89
N GLY A 82 6.09 -11.07 12.20
CA GLY A 82 5.21 -12.05 12.80
C GLY A 82 3.80 -11.54 13.11
N CYS A 83 3.46 -10.31 12.71
CA CYS A 83 2.16 -9.68 12.90
C CYS A 83 1.41 -9.56 11.58
N ASP A 84 0.10 -9.71 11.62
CA ASP A 84 -0.81 -9.66 10.48
C ASP A 84 -1.91 -8.62 10.71
N VAL A 85 -2.32 -7.93 9.66
CA VAL A 85 -3.47 -7.02 9.69
C VAL A 85 -4.74 -7.75 10.13
N MET A 86 -4.89 -9.02 9.73
CA MET A 86 -6.02 -9.87 10.11
C MET A 86 -6.03 -10.29 11.60
N ASP A 87 -4.98 -10.02 12.37
CA ASP A 87 -5.04 -10.17 13.83
C ASP A 87 -6.15 -9.31 14.45
N GLY A 88 -6.53 -8.23 13.78
CA GLY A 88 -7.54 -7.29 14.25
C GLY A 88 -7.17 -6.69 15.61
N LYS A 89 -5.88 -6.35 15.80
CA LYS A 89 -5.31 -5.83 17.03
C LYS A 89 -4.43 -4.61 16.77
N MET A 90 -4.63 -3.55 17.54
CA MET A 90 -3.79 -2.35 17.47
C MET A 90 -2.31 -2.64 17.80
N SER A 91 -2.02 -3.61 18.67
CA SER A 91 -0.65 -4.02 18.97
C SER A 91 0.09 -4.57 17.76
N SER A 92 -0.58 -5.36 16.91
CA SER A 92 0.01 -5.89 15.68
C SER A 92 0.31 -4.77 14.69
N LEU A 93 -0.62 -3.81 14.49
CA LEU A 93 -0.37 -2.64 13.65
C LEU A 93 0.76 -1.75 14.17
N ASN A 94 0.91 -1.61 15.49
CA ASN A 94 2.02 -0.85 16.07
C ASN A 94 3.38 -1.49 15.74
N ILE A 95 3.47 -2.82 15.76
CA ILE A 95 4.70 -3.55 15.38
C ILE A 95 4.98 -3.35 13.89
N ILE A 96 3.99 -3.56 13.02
CA ILE A 96 4.10 -3.34 11.56
C ILE A 96 4.56 -1.91 11.28
N SER A 97 3.88 -0.91 11.85
CA SER A 97 4.18 0.52 11.71
C SER A 97 5.62 0.85 12.10
N THR A 98 6.08 0.34 13.25
CA THR A 98 7.43 0.57 13.74
C THR A 98 8.49 -0.06 12.82
N SER A 99 8.27 -1.30 12.41
CA SER A 99 9.19 -1.99 11.50
C SER A 99 9.26 -1.32 10.12
N LEU A 100 8.13 -0.88 9.57
CA LEU A 100 8.09 -0.14 8.30
C LEU A 100 8.93 1.14 8.34
N ALA A 101 8.81 1.93 9.41
CA ALA A 101 9.58 3.16 9.59
C ALA A 101 11.10 2.90 9.64
N GLN A 102 11.54 1.76 10.21
CA GLN A 102 12.94 1.35 10.22
C GLN A 102 13.51 1.06 8.83
N HIS A 103 12.61 0.82 7.85
CA HIS A 103 12.96 0.54 6.44
C HIS A 103 12.63 1.72 5.51
N GLY A 104 12.36 2.91 6.07
CA GLY A 104 12.14 4.13 5.28
C GLY A 104 10.71 4.30 4.76
N VAL A 105 9.78 3.43 5.11
CA VAL A 105 8.35 3.60 4.81
C VAL A 105 7.75 4.52 5.88
N THR A 106 7.14 5.61 5.44
CA THR A 106 6.56 6.63 6.33
C THR A 106 5.06 6.52 6.49
N CYS A 107 4.38 5.90 5.53
CA CYS A 107 2.95 5.60 5.59
C CYS A 107 2.59 4.39 4.74
N PHE A 108 1.45 3.78 5.04
CA PHE A 108 0.99 2.57 4.35
C PHE A 108 -0.54 2.43 4.39
N LEU A 109 -1.08 1.63 3.45
CA LEU A 109 -2.42 1.08 3.54
C LEU A 109 -2.33 -0.33 4.13
N ALA A 110 -3.01 -0.54 5.25
CA ALA A 110 -3.06 -1.85 5.87
C ALA A 110 -4.07 -2.73 5.12
N THR A 111 -3.59 -3.85 4.58
CA THR A 111 -4.32 -4.68 3.62
C THR A 111 -4.84 -5.95 4.29
N THR A 112 -6.14 -6.23 4.16
CA THR A 112 -6.71 -7.51 4.61
C THR A 112 -6.42 -8.62 3.59
N VAL A 113 -6.46 -9.87 4.05
CA VAL A 113 -6.53 -11.06 3.20
C VAL A 113 -7.86 -11.75 3.38
N THR A 114 -8.31 -12.55 2.41
CA THR A 114 -9.56 -13.30 2.48
C THR A 114 -9.68 -14.10 3.76
N SER A 115 -10.76 -13.85 4.51
CA SER A 115 -11.11 -14.55 5.76
C SER A 115 -12.63 -14.58 5.94
N SER A 116 -13.12 -15.06 7.08
CA SER A 116 -14.55 -15.01 7.39
C SER A 116 -15.05 -13.54 7.41
N TRP A 117 -16.31 -13.35 7.04
CA TRP A 117 -16.94 -12.02 7.05
C TRP A 117 -16.76 -11.26 8.37
N SER A 118 -16.94 -11.97 9.49
CA SER A 118 -16.79 -11.38 10.83
C SER A 118 -15.36 -10.97 11.15
N GLU A 119 -14.35 -11.75 10.74
CA GLU A 119 -12.94 -11.42 10.94
C GLU A 119 -12.54 -10.23 10.05
N THR A 120 -13.03 -10.19 8.83
CA THR A 120 -12.79 -9.05 7.92
C THR A 120 -13.39 -7.75 8.47
N LEU A 121 -14.64 -7.76 8.93
CA LEU A 121 -15.25 -6.57 9.55
C LEU A 121 -14.51 -6.11 10.81
N LYS A 122 -14.02 -7.05 11.63
CA LYS A 122 -13.21 -6.73 12.80
C LYS A 122 -11.86 -6.10 12.41
N ALA A 123 -11.20 -6.60 11.36
CA ALA A 123 -9.98 -5.99 10.85
C ALA A 123 -10.26 -4.59 10.32
N MET A 124 -11.34 -4.39 9.55
CA MET A 124 -11.74 -3.07 9.04
C MET A 124 -12.02 -2.07 10.16
N ASP A 125 -12.71 -2.46 11.23
CA ASP A 125 -12.95 -1.60 12.38
C ASP A 125 -11.63 -1.11 13.02
N MET A 126 -10.70 -2.04 13.24
CA MET A 126 -9.37 -1.72 13.78
C MET A 126 -8.57 -0.80 12.85
N LEU A 127 -8.60 -1.04 11.53
CA LEU A 127 -7.93 -0.19 10.53
C LEU A 127 -8.50 1.24 10.52
N GLY A 128 -9.82 1.37 10.58
CA GLY A 128 -10.49 2.66 10.63
C GLY A 128 -10.16 3.46 11.89
N GLN A 129 -9.94 2.80 13.03
CA GLN A 129 -9.44 3.42 14.25
C GLN A 129 -7.98 3.85 14.10
N ALA A 130 -7.12 2.98 13.56
CA ALA A 130 -5.69 3.23 13.40
C ALA A 130 -5.40 4.41 12.46
N ALA A 131 -6.19 4.59 11.41
CA ALA A 131 -6.03 5.70 10.47
C ALA A 131 -6.29 7.09 11.09
N LYS A 132 -6.94 7.14 12.27
CA LYS A 132 -7.31 8.39 12.98
C LYS A 132 -6.38 8.76 14.12
N ILE A 133 -5.38 7.94 14.40
CA ILE A 133 -4.44 8.16 15.51
C ILE A 133 -3.00 8.21 15.02
N ALA A 134 -2.12 8.82 15.83
CA ALA A 134 -0.69 8.77 15.58
C ALA A 134 -0.15 7.37 15.86
N MET A 135 0.50 6.76 14.86
CA MET A 135 1.18 5.49 14.99
C MET A 135 2.62 5.68 15.49
N PRO A 136 3.24 4.65 16.12
CA PRO A 136 4.61 4.77 16.65
C PRO A 136 5.69 4.85 15.57
N GLY A 137 5.39 4.53 14.33
CA GLY A 137 6.29 4.56 13.17
C GLY A 137 5.59 5.09 11.93
N ALA A 138 5.46 4.27 10.89
CA ALA A 138 4.74 4.63 9.67
C ALA A 138 3.25 4.86 9.94
N ALA A 139 2.67 5.92 9.37
CA ALA A 139 1.27 6.25 9.55
C ALA A 139 0.36 5.29 8.75
N VAL A 140 -0.76 4.87 9.32
CA VAL A 140 -1.83 4.16 8.60
C VAL A 140 -2.65 5.18 7.83
N LEU A 141 -2.64 5.11 6.49
CA LEU A 141 -3.43 5.98 5.62
C LEU A 141 -4.89 5.54 5.51
N GLY A 142 -5.17 4.29 5.86
CA GLY A 142 -6.48 3.67 5.78
C GLY A 142 -6.40 2.17 5.52
N GLY A 143 -7.55 1.58 5.19
CA GLY A 143 -7.67 0.17 4.86
C GLY A 143 -7.62 -0.09 3.35
N TYR A 144 -7.10 -1.25 3.00
CA TYR A 144 -7.21 -1.86 1.70
C TYR A 144 -7.90 -3.23 1.88
N SER A 145 -9.06 -3.41 1.27
CA SER A 145 -9.74 -4.71 1.28
C SER A 145 -9.25 -5.55 0.11
N GLU A 146 -8.37 -6.50 0.37
CA GLU A 146 -8.03 -7.53 -0.58
C GLU A 146 -8.67 -8.84 -0.17
N GLY A 147 -9.44 -9.44 -1.08
CA GLY A 147 -10.16 -10.68 -0.83
C GLY A 147 -11.68 -10.55 -0.85
N LEU A 148 -12.37 -11.64 -0.59
CA LEU A 148 -13.82 -11.84 -0.60
C LEU A 148 -14.46 -11.86 -2.00
N PHE A 149 -14.15 -10.94 -2.92
CA PHE A 149 -14.84 -10.76 -4.21
C PHE A 149 -13.99 -11.23 -5.40
N PHE A 150 -13.36 -12.38 -5.26
CA PHE A 150 -12.45 -12.96 -6.23
C PHE A 150 -13.02 -14.21 -6.91
N THR A 151 -12.31 -14.72 -7.93
CA THR A 151 -12.63 -15.95 -8.63
C THR A 151 -11.60 -17.05 -8.34
N LYS A 152 -12.01 -18.31 -8.53
CA LYS A 152 -11.20 -19.47 -8.12
C LYS A 152 -9.94 -19.67 -8.95
N ASP A 153 -10.02 -19.34 -10.25
CA ASP A 153 -8.99 -19.72 -11.23
C ASP A 153 -7.64 -19.06 -10.96
N HIS A 154 -7.65 -17.84 -10.40
CA HIS A 154 -6.46 -17.07 -10.08
C HIS A 154 -6.42 -16.59 -8.62
N LYS A 155 -6.98 -17.41 -7.73
CA LYS A 155 -7.14 -17.06 -6.31
C LYS A 155 -5.82 -16.82 -5.56
N GLY A 156 -4.70 -17.34 -6.07
CA GLY A 156 -3.41 -17.25 -5.34
C GLY A 156 -3.51 -17.83 -3.93
N ALA A 157 -3.08 -17.08 -2.95
CA ALA A 157 -3.09 -17.44 -1.53
C ALA A 157 -4.47 -17.25 -0.84
N HIS A 158 -5.51 -16.83 -1.55
CA HIS A 158 -6.84 -16.63 -0.96
C HIS A 158 -7.61 -17.95 -0.81
N ASP A 159 -8.25 -18.15 0.34
CA ASP A 159 -9.08 -19.33 0.60
C ASP A 159 -10.49 -19.14 0.02
N GLU A 160 -10.79 -19.87 -1.06
CA GLU A 160 -12.04 -19.74 -1.80
C GLU A 160 -13.30 -20.05 -1.00
N GLN A 161 -13.19 -20.74 0.15
CA GLN A 161 -14.35 -21.00 1.00
C GLN A 161 -14.96 -19.73 1.59
N TYR A 162 -14.22 -18.63 1.61
CA TYR A 162 -14.66 -17.32 2.11
C TYR A 162 -15.04 -16.35 1.00
N PHE A 163 -15.00 -16.76 -0.28
CA PHE A 163 -15.45 -15.90 -1.36
C PHE A 163 -16.92 -15.62 -1.26
N LEU A 164 -17.30 -14.38 -1.47
CA LEU A 164 -18.66 -13.88 -1.32
C LEU A 164 -19.14 -13.22 -2.62
N ASP A 165 -20.46 -13.26 -2.83
CA ASP A 165 -21.07 -12.50 -3.90
C ASP A 165 -20.86 -10.99 -3.69
N LEU A 166 -20.39 -10.31 -4.74
CA LEU A 166 -20.23 -8.87 -4.77
C LEU A 166 -21.60 -8.18 -4.82
N ASN A 167 -21.89 -7.33 -3.84
CA ASN A 167 -23.10 -6.50 -3.81
C ASN A 167 -22.86 -5.19 -3.02
N ILE A 168 -23.76 -4.24 -3.19
CA ILE A 168 -23.68 -2.91 -2.57
C ILE A 168 -23.71 -2.99 -1.04
N GLU A 169 -24.57 -3.85 -0.49
CA GLU A 169 -24.76 -3.98 0.96
C GLU A 169 -23.46 -4.41 1.68
N ARG A 170 -22.74 -5.36 1.07
CA ARG A 170 -21.43 -5.81 1.61
C ARG A 170 -20.35 -4.76 1.48
N VAL A 171 -20.32 -4.05 0.35
CA VAL A 171 -19.37 -2.94 0.15
C VAL A 171 -19.61 -1.83 1.16
N ASP A 172 -20.85 -1.40 1.34
CA ASP A 172 -21.19 -0.38 2.32
C ASP A 172 -20.84 -0.83 3.75
N ALA A 173 -21.09 -2.10 4.10
CA ALA A 173 -20.71 -2.64 5.40
C ALA A 173 -19.17 -2.64 5.64
N LEU A 174 -18.34 -2.87 4.60
CA LEU A 174 -16.88 -2.75 4.71
C LEU A 174 -16.45 -1.29 4.93
N ILE A 175 -17.04 -0.35 4.17
CA ILE A 175 -16.76 1.09 4.28
C ILE A 175 -17.16 1.60 5.67
N ASP A 176 -18.34 1.21 6.15
CA ASP A 176 -18.86 1.62 7.46
C ASP A 176 -18.03 1.01 8.60
N ALA A 177 -17.67 -0.27 8.52
CA ALA A 177 -16.78 -0.92 9.48
C ALA A 177 -15.42 -0.23 9.57
N ALA A 178 -14.88 0.24 8.46
CA ALA A 178 -13.64 1.02 8.43
C ALA A 178 -13.83 2.51 8.82
N HIS A 179 -14.97 2.90 9.35
CA HIS A 179 -15.27 4.30 9.76
C HIS A 179 -15.03 5.35 8.65
N GLY A 180 -15.23 4.96 7.39
CA GLY A 180 -14.95 5.78 6.20
C GLY A 180 -13.47 5.84 5.79
N GLU A 181 -12.60 5.09 6.45
CA GLU A 181 -11.16 5.06 6.15
C GLU A 181 -10.75 3.91 5.21
N LEU A 182 -11.71 3.17 4.65
CA LEU A 182 -11.42 2.24 3.54
C LEU A 182 -11.06 3.03 2.29
N LYS A 183 -9.86 2.82 1.75
CA LYS A 183 -9.34 3.57 0.60
C LYS A 183 -9.39 2.78 -0.69
N VAL A 184 -9.22 1.46 -0.60
CA VAL A 184 -9.14 0.57 -1.76
C VAL A 184 -9.94 -0.71 -1.51
N ILE A 185 -10.63 -1.18 -2.54
CA ILE A 185 -11.23 -2.52 -2.62
C ILE A 185 -10.68 -3.22 -3.85
N ALA A 186 -10.07 -4.41 -3.67
CA ALA A 186 -9.72 -5.30 -4.77
C ALA A 186 -10.89 -6.25 -5.09
N LEU A 187 -11.12 -6.48 -6.37
CA LEU A 187 -12.13 -7.43 -6.84
C LEU A 187 -11.81 -7.99 -8.23
N ALA A 188 -12.42 -9.12 -8.57
CA ALA A 188 -12.37 -9.69 -9.91
C ALA A 188 -13.49 -9.07 -10.77
N PRO A 189 -13.18 -8.49 -11.94
CA PRO A 189 -14.20 -7.77 -12.74
C PRO A 189 -15.24 -8.67 -13.41
N GLU A 190 -14.98 -9.98 -13.55
CA GLU A 190 -15.92 -10.94 -14.10
C GLU A 190 -17.00 -11.43 -13.11
N VAL A 191 -16.90 -11.04 -11.82
CA VAL A 191 -17.93 -11.42 -10.85
C VAL A 191 -19.27 -10.73 -11.15
N LYS A 192 -20.35 -11.38 -10.79
CA LYS A 192 -21.69 -10.86 -11.06
C LYS A 192 -21.89 -9.44 -10.49
N ASN A 193 -22.46 -8.55 -11.28
CA ASN A 193 -22.75 -7.14 -10.95
C ASN A 193 -21.51 -6.24 -10.81
N ALA A 194 -20.32 -6.70 -11.18
CA ALA A 194 -19.07 -5.94 -10.96
C ALA A 194 -19.18 -4.50 -11.44
N THR A 195 -19.54 -4.25 -12.69
CA THR A 195 -19.63 -2.90 -13.27
C THR A 195 -20.50 -1.96 -12.43
N LYS A 196 -21.69 -2.42 -12.00
CA LYS A 196 -22.61 -1.60 -11.18
C LYS A 196 -22.01 -1.30 -9.80
N VAL A 197 -21.38 -2.31 -9.19
CA VAL A 197 -20.83 -2.16 -7.83
C VAL A 197 -19.54 -1.35 -7.86
N ILE A 198 -18.71 -1.48 -8.91
CA ILE A 198 -17.53 -0.61 -9.13
C ILE A 198 -17.95 0.87 -9.16
N GLN A 199 -18.98 1.21 -9.94
CA GLN A 199 -19.50 2.57 -9.99
C GLN A 199 -19.92 3.06 -8.59
N HIS A 200 -20.65 2.23 -7.82
CA HIS A 200 -21.06 2.56 -6.45
C HIS A 200 -19.86 2.79 -5.53
N ILE A 201 -18.84 1.91 -5.57
CA ILE A 201 -17.61 2.06 -4.77
C ILE A 201 -16.91 3.39 -5.10
N THR A 202 -16.81 3.70 -6.38
CA THR A 202 -16.16 4.93 -6.88
C THR A 202 -16.93 6.19 -6.44
N ASP A 203 -18.27 6.15 -6.51
CA ASP A 203 -19.14 7.24 -6.04
C ASP A 203 -19.00 7.48 -4.52
N ARG A 204 -18.63 6.45 -3.75
CA ARG A 204 -18.27 6.54 -2.31
C ARG A 204 -16.85 7.06 -2.07
N GLY A 205 -16.08 7.36 -3.12
CA GLY A 205 -14.70 7.87 -3.03
C GLY A 205 -13.66 6.81 -2.72
N VAL A 206 -14.00 5.52 -2.81
CA VAL A 206 -13.08 4.39 -2.63
C VAL A 206 -12.54 3.97 -4.00
N LYS A 207 -11.27 3.62 -4.08
CA LYS A 207 -10.63 3.13 -5.30
C LYS A 207 -10.90 1.63 -5.50
N VAL A 208 -11.04 1.24 -6.75
CA VAL A 208 -11.22 -0.17 -7.12
C VAL A 208 -9.99 -0.65 -7.85
N MET A 209 -9.37 -1.72 -7.36
CA MET A 209 -8.26 -2.40 -8.01
C MET A 209 -8.69 -3.78 -8.50
N LEU A 210 -8.21 -4.21 -9.66
CA LEU A 210 -8.60 -5.46 -10.31
C LEU A 210 -7.52 -6.51 -10.14
N GLY A 211 -7.86 -7.66 -9.57
CA GLY A 211 -6.92 -8.74 -9.34
C GLY A 211 -7.60 -10.04 -8.92
N HIS A 212 -6.84 -11.11 -8.74
CA HIS A 212 -7.30 -12.46 -8.43
C HIS A 212 -8.45 -12.88 -9.35
N THR A 213 -8.19 -12.75 -10.67
CA THR A 213 -9.22 -12.72 -11.71
C THR A 213 -8.81 -13.54 -12.93
N ASN A 214 -9.78 -14.22 -13.53
CA ASN A 214 -9.66 -14.84 -14.83
C ASN A 214 -10.35 -14.01 -15.94
N ALA A 215 -10.58 -12.73 -15.70
CA ALA A 215 -11.26 -11.84 -16.64
C ALA A 215 -10.59 -11.79 -17.99
N THR A 216 -11.40 -11.68 -19.01
CA THR A 216 -10.99 -11.33 -20.37
C THR A 216 -10.55 -9.88 -20.46
N TYR A 217 -9.91 -9.52 -21.57
CA TYR A 217 -9.57 -8.14 -21.88
C TYR A 217 -10.82 -7.24 -21.84
N ASP A 218 -11.89 -7.65 -22.52
CA ASP A 218 -13.11 -6.85 -22.63
C ASP A 218 -13.81 -6.66 -21.27
N GLU A 219 -13.92 -7.69 -20.44
CA GLU A 219 -14.48 -7.58 -19.07
C GLU A 219 -13.68 -6.60 -18.22
N THR A 220 -12.36 -6.61 -18.35
CA THR A 220 -11.49 -5.69 -17.64
C THR A 220 -11.65 -4.24 -18.12
N VAL A 221 -11.74 -4.04 -19.44
CA VAL A 221 -11.99 -2.71 -20.03
C VAL A 221 -13.33 -2.14 -19.57
N GLU A 222 -14.39 -2.97 -19.51
CA GLU A 222 -15.70 -2.53 -18.99
C GLU A 222 -15.62 -2.13 -17.51
N ALA A 223 -14.80 -2.82 -16.69
CA ALA A 223 -14.56 -2.46 -15.31
C ALA A 223 -13.80 -1.12 -15.19
N VAL A 224 -12.79 -0.88 -16.02
CA VAL A 224 -12.06 0.42 -16.07
C VAL A 224 -13.01 1.54 -16.47
N LYS A 225 -13.86 1.35 -17.48
CA LYS A 225 -14.90 2.32 -17.87
C LYS A 225 -15.90 2.60 -16.75
N ALA A 226 -16.19 1.61 -15.90
CA ALA A 226 -17.05 1.76 -14.74
C ALA A 226 -16.38 2.50 -13.55
N GLY A 227 -15.07 2.78 -13.64
CA GLY A 227 -14.32 3.54 -12.66
C GLY A 227 -13.25 2.75 -11.89
N ALA A 228 -12.93 1.50 -12.31
CA ALA A 228 -11.80 0.80 -11.72
C ALA A 228 -10.50 1.58 -11.95
N SER A 229 -9.68 1.68 -10.91
CA SER A 229 -8.52 2.58 -10.86
C SER A 229 -7.22 1.91 -11.31
N GLY A 230 -7.17 0.56 -11.35
CA GLY A 230 -5.95 -0.14 -11.75
C GLY A 230 -5.95 -1.64 -11.50
N GLY A 231 -4.76 -2.25 -11.69
CA GLY A 231 -4.50 -3.66 -11.44
C GLY A 231 -3.67 -3.90 -10.19
N VAL A 232 -4.09 -4.86 -9.36
CA VAL A 232 -3.38 -5.32 -8.15
C VAL A 232 -2.16 -6.11 -8.58
N HIS A 233 -0.99 -5.91 -7.95
CA HIS A 233 0.27 -6.65 -8.19
C HIS A 233 0.36 -7.31 -9.58
N VAL A 234 0.32 -6.45 -10.63
CA VAL A 234 0.15 -6.85 -12.04
C VAL A 234 0.98 -8.07 -12.44
N PHE A 235 0.39 -8.99 -13.22
CA PHE A 235 0.83 -10.34 -13.58
C PHE A 235 0.57 -11.41 -12.51
N ASN A 236 0.53 -11.08 -11.23
CA ASN A 236 0.30 -12.05 -10.17
C ASN A 236 -1.21 -12.20 -9.93
N GLY A 237 -1.68 -13.43 -9.76
CA GLY A 237 -3.09 -13.69 -9.48
C GLY A 237 -4.07 -13.17 -10.55
N MET A 238 -3.68 -13.09 -11.83
CA MET A 238 -4.57 -12.65 -12.91
C MET A 238 -4.28 -13.35 -14.23
N ARG A 239 -5.29 -13.35 -15.14
CA ARG A 239 -5.11 -13.88 -16.50
C ARG A 239 -4.00 -13.11 -17.21
N GLY A 240 -2.98 -13.85 -17.64
CA GLY A 240 -1.80 -13.31 -18.32
C GLY A 240 -2.05 -12.97 -19.78
N ILE A 241 -1.04 -12.40 -20.42
CA ILE A 241 -1.11 -11.96 -21.83
C ILE A 241 -0.99 -13.14 -22.77
N HIS A 242 -2.01 -13.33 -23.62
CA HIS A 242 -1.96 -14.18 -24.79
C HIS A 242 -2.27 -13.34 -26.04
N HIS A 243 -1.61 -13.63 -27.17
CA HIS A 243 -1.67 -12.79 -28.38
C HIS A 243 -3.07 -12.62 -29.00
N ARG A 244 -4.06 -13.42 -28.64
CA ARG A 244 -5.47 -13.32 -29.09
C ARG A 244 -6.44 -13.00 -27.94
N GLU A 245 -6.03 -13.14 -26.69
CA GLU A 245 -6.79 -12.80 -25.50
C GLU A 245 -5.82 -12.25 -24.45
N PRO A 246 -5.61 -10.92 -24.43
CA PRO A 246 -4.59 -10.32 -23.55
C PRO A 246 -4.92 -10.39 -22.06
N GLY A 247 -6.14 -10.75 -21.70
CA GLY A 247 -6.61 -10.92 -20.34
C GLY A 247 -6.59 -9.64 -19.53
N CYS A 248 -6.80 -9.77 -18.23
CA CYS A 248 -6.74 -8.66 -17.28
C CYS A 248 -5.36 -7.95 -17.32
N THR A 249 -4.28 -8.72 -17.36
CA THR A 249 -2.91 -8.18 -17.43
C THR A 249 -2.74 -7.26 -18.65
N GLY A 250 -3.18 -7.68 -19.83
CA GLY A 250 -3.10 -6.87 -21.04
C GLY A 250 -3.92 -5.60 -20.95
N ALA A 251 -5.15 -5.70 -20.43
CA ALA A 251 -6.04 -4.55 -20.29
C ALA A 251 -5.45 -3.49 -19.32
N VAL A 252 -5.06 -3.86 -18.09
CA VAL A 252 -4.52 -2.88 -17.14
C VAL A 252 -3.19 -2.25 -17.61
N LEU A 253 -2.44 -2.91 -18.49
CA LEU A 253 -1.22 -2.36 -19.07
C LEU A 253 -1.48 -1.41 -20.24
N THR A 254 -2.61 -1.50 -20.92
CA THR A 254 -2.90 -0.71 -22.13
C THR A 254 -3.96 0.37 -21.91
N GLU A 255 -4.85 0.21 -20.93
CA GLU A 255 -5.88 1.17 -20.60
C GLU A 255 -5.36 2.29 -19.68
N ASP A 256 -6.10 3.39 -19.59
CA ASP A 256 -5.78 4.55 -18.74
C ASP A 256 -6.14 4.28 -17.27
N CYS A 257 -5.29 3.49 -16.61
CA CYS A 257 -5.41 3.13 -15.20
C CYS A 257 -4.04 2.80 -14.61
N SER A 258 -3.92 2.74 -13.28
CA SER A 258 -2.65 2.46 -12.60
C SER A 258 -2.35 0.96 -12.48
N VAL A 259 -1.11 0.61 -12.14
CA VAL A 259 -0.72 -0.77 -11.82
C VAL A 259 0.13 -0.81 -10.55
N GLU A 260 -0.16 -1.75 -9.67
CA GLU A 260 0.71 -2.10 -8.56
C GLU A 260 1.76 -3.11 -9.02
N VAL A 261 2.99 -2.96 -8.53
CA VAL A 261 4.14 -3.75 -8.98
C VAL A 261 4.98 -4.21 -7.79
N ILE A 262 5.13 -5.52 -7.63
CA ILE A 262 6.09 -6.13 -6.70
C ILE A 262 7.43 -6.24 -7.43
N ALA A 263 8.37 -5.35 -7.14
CA ALA A 263 9.64 -5.23 -7.86
C ALA A 263 10.83 -5.89 -7.14
N ASP A 264 10.59 -7.01 -6.46
CA ASP A 264 11.58 -7.73 -5.63
C ASP A 264 12.54 -8.63 -6.42
N GLY A 265 12.31 -8.79 -7.74
CA GLY A 265 13.09 -9.67 -8.60
C GLY A 265 12.73 -11.15 -8.50
N VAL A 266 11.73 -11.50 -7.69
CA VAL A 266 11.19 -12.86 -7.51
C VAL A 266 9.83 -12.98 -8.20
N HIS A 267 8.88 -12.08 -7.87
CA HIS A 267 7.54 -12.08 -8.45
C HIS A 267 7.54 -11.72 -9.93
N LEU A 268 8.41 -10.81 -10.35
CA LEU A 268 8.51 -10.38 -11.74
C LEU A 268 9.95 -10.48 -12.26
N HIS A 269 10.10 -11.12 -13.41
CA HIS A 269 11.37 -11.10 -14.12
C HIS A 269 11.74 -9.66 -14.55
N PRO A 270 13.02 -9.24 -14.50
CA PRO A 270 13.43 -7.87 -14.88
C PRO A 270 12.96 -7.41 -16.26
N ALA A 271 12.80 -8.33 -17.22
CA ALA A 271 12.27 -8.02 -18.55
C ALA A 271 10.78 -7.59 -18.49
N ILE A 272 10.00 -8.13 -17.56
CA ILE A 272 8.59 -7.74 -17.32
C ILE A 272 8.55 -6.35 -16.69
N LEU A 273 9.38 -6.07 -15.69
CA LEU A 273 9.52 -4.72 -15.12
C LEU A 273 9.85 -3.69 -16.20
N LYS A 274 10.81 -4.00 -17.07
CA LYS A 274 11.15 -3.15 -18.22
C LYS A 274 9.98 -2.95 -19.18
N MET A 275 9.15 -3.98 -19.40
CA MET A 275 7.95 -3.89 -20.23
C MET A 275 6.92 -2.95 -19.60
N ILE A 276 6.63 -3.11 -18.31
CA ILE A 276 5.71 -2.25 -17.56
C ILE A 276 6.14 -0.77 -17.68
N CYS A 277 7.43 -0.46 -17.41
CA CYS A 277 7.96 0.90 -17.52
C CYS A 277 7.92 1.48 -18.94
N LYS A 278 7.77 0.66 -19.98
CA LYS A 278 7.60 1.13 -21.37
C LYS A 278 6.15 1.38 -21.74
N LEU A 279 5.23 0.66 -21.12
CA LEU A 279 3.80 0.72 -21.42
C LEU A 279 3.08 1.74 -20.57
N LYS A 280 3.51 1.93 -19.31
CA LYS A 280 2.88 2.82 -18.36
C LYS A 280 3.71 4.07 -18.07
N PRO A 281 3.08 5.25 -17.98
CA PRO A 281 3.71 6.43 -17.39
C PRO A 281 4.15 6.15 -15.96
N THR A 282 5.24 6.77 -15.52
CA THR A 282 5.77 6.57 -14.15
C THR A 282 4.73 6.88 -13.07
N ASN A 283 3.84 7.84 -13.31
CA ASN A 283 2.78 8.23 -12.37
C ASN A 283 1.68 7.18 -12.21
N ASP A 284 1.60 6.21 -13.11
CA ASP A 284 0.62 5.13 -13.08
C ASP A 284 1.23 3.81 -12.57
N ILE A 285 2.49 3.83 -12.13
CA ILE A 285 3.18 2.68 -11.55
C ILE A 285 3.35 2.91 -10.06
N THR A 286 2.75 2.04 -9.26
CA THR A 286 2.89 2.03 -7.80
C THR A 286 3.74 0.85 -7.37
N LEU A 287 4.88 1.10 -6.75
CA LEU A 287 5.66 0.04 -6.12
C LEU A 287 5.03 -0.35 -4.80
N ILE A 288 4.80 -1.63 -4.60
CA ILE A 288 4.24 -2.21 -3.38
C ILE A 288 5.15 -3.32 -2.86
N SER A 289 5.04 -3.63 -1.57
CA SER A 289 5.76 -4.78 -1.02
C SER A 289 4.97 -6.08 -1.10
N ASP A 290 3.66 -6.01 -0.97
CA ASP A 290 2.79 -7.18 -0.74
C ASP A 290 3.33 -8.08 0.39
N CYS A 291 3.96 -7.43 1.38
CA CYS A 291 4.64 -8.11 2.46
C CYS A 291 3.63 -8.78 3.38
N ILE A 292 3.95 -10.00 3.78
CA ILE A 292 3.18 -10.79 4.74
C ILE A 292 3.87 -10.79 6.11
N ASN A 293 3.28 -11.42 7.10
CA ASN A 293 3.82 -11.52 8.47
C ASN A 293 5.24 -12.11 8.56
N ALA A 294 5.69 -12.87 7.55
CA ALA A 294 7.05 -13.39 7.47
C ALA A 294 8.12 -12.30 7.20
N GLY A 295 7.71 -11.14 6.69
CA GLY A 295 8.64 -10.04 6.41
C GLY A 295 9.39 -9.58 7.66
N GLY A 296 10.72 -9.49 7.59
CA GLY A 296 11.57 -9.17 8.72
C GLY A 296 11.92 -10.34 9.64
N MET A 297 11.30 -11.51 9.41
CA MET A 297 11.56 -12.72 10.20
C MET A 297 12.68 -13.57 9.57
N MET A 298 13.24 -14.51 10.35
CA MET A 298 14.19 -15.50 9.82
C MET A 298 13.46 -16.46 8.87
N ASP A 299 14.22 -17.11 7.98
CA ASP A 299 13.67 -18.16 7.11
C ASP A 299 12.95 -19.23 7.92
N GLY A 300 11.73 -19.59 7.50
CA GLY A 300 10.90 -20.54 8.24
C GLY A 300 9.53 -20.74 7.58
N LEU A 301 8.67 -21.50 8.26
CA LEU A 301 7.27 -21.68 7.88
C LEU A 301 6.42 -20.58 8.56
N TYR A 302 5.66 -19.88 7.74
CA TYR A 302 4.74 -18.83 8.19
C TYR A 302 3.35 -19.05 7.60
N THR A 303 2.37 -18.40 8.17
CA THR A 303 0.99 -18.45 7.66
C THR A 303 0.60 -17.12 7.06
N LEU A 304 -0.14 -17.14 5.96
CA LEU A 304 -0.88 -15.98 5.44
C LEU A 304 -2.37 -16.24 5.65
N GLY A 305 -3.01 -15.50 6.52
CA GLY A 305 -4.36 -15.84 6.97
C GLY A 305 -4.39 -17.25 7.57
N LYS A 306 -5.12 -18.18 6.93
CA LYS A 306 -5.22 -19.59 7.36
C LYS A 306 -4.38 -20.57 6.51
N LEU A 307 -3.63 -20.07 5.52
CA LEU A 307 -2.74 -20.88 4.66
C LEU A 307 -1.32 -20.94 5.24
N GLN A 308 -0.67 -22.11 5.07
CA GLN A 308 0.74 -22.35 5.39
C GLN A 308 1.57 -22.31 4.13
#